data_5e7cf8c00ff36b6261f62310aac1ba42
#
_entry.id   5e7cf8c00ff36b6261f62310aac1ba42
#
_cell.length_a   1.000
_cell.length_b   1.000
_cell.length_c   1.000
_cell.angle_alpha   90.00
_cell.angle_beta   90.00
_cell.angle_gamma   90.00
#
_symmetry.space_group_name_H-M   'P 1'
#
loop_
_entity.id
_entity.type
_entity.pdbx_description
1 polymer ?
#
loop_
_entity_poly.entity_id
_entity_poly.type
_entity_poly.pdbx_seq_one_letter_code
_entity_poly.pdbx_strand_id
1 'polypeptide(L)'
;PPTLSRQEATIAMPGMPPMAMTTIFDGQKAWMINPMMGSTEPQEIPDADAAAAASQASFDGPLLNYKAKGHTVELVGPSTVGGKKAHHLKITMADKTVQHLHIDADTGVELKMVIETPAGSVETEMSDYKVVDGVPMPHLMKVMQGGTAMAEMRISKIEFNVPIDDAMFKGK
;
A
#
# COMPACT_ATOMS: atom_id res chain seq x y z
N PRO A 1 -6.43 16.16 -8.32
CA PRO A 1 -5.14 16.72 -7.96
C PRO A 1 -4.09 15.61 -8.06
N PRO A 2 -2.84 15.91 -8.45
CA PRO A 2 -1.80 14.91 -8.44
C PRO A 2 -1.67 14.35 -7.02
N THR A 3 -1.59 13.03 -6.90
CA THR A 3 -1.36 12.38 -5.62
C THR A 3 0.14 12.50 -5.32
N LEU A 4 0.47 13.16 -4.23
CA LEU A 4 1.84 13.29 -3.74
C LEU A 4 2.04 12.30 -2.60
N SER A 5 3.19 11.69 -2.49
CA SER A 5 3.51 10.86 -1.32
C SER A 5 4.96 11.01 -0.89
N ARG A 6 5.17 10.93 0.42
CA ARG A 6 6.48 10.80 1.05
C ARG A 6 6.38 9.72 2.12
N GLN A 7 7.23 8.73 2.01
CA GLN A 7 7.32 7.62 2.96
C GLN A 7 8.72 7.60 3.54
N GLU A 8 8.81 7.53 4.85
CA GLU A 8 10.08 7.32 5.56
C GLU A 8 9.99 6.02 6.34
N ALA A 9 10.91 5.10 6.06
CA ALA A 9 11.02 3.83 6.74
C ALA A 9 12.38 3.71 7.42
N THR A 10 12.40 3.36 8.70
CA THR A 10 13.63 3.05 9.39
C THR A 10 13.86 1.55 9.38
N ILE A 11 14.95 1.13 8.76
CA ILE A 11 15.37 -0.26 8.70
C ILE A 11 16.43 -0.51 9.77
N ALA A 12 16.15 -1.43 10.69
CA ALA A 12 17.10 -1.88 11.69
C ALA A 12 17.56 -3.31 11.31
N MET A 13 18.87 -3.48 11.15
CA MET A 13 19.48 -4.79 10.93
C MET A 13 20.42 -5.13 12.08
N PRO A 14 20.51 -6.41 12.48
CA PRO A 14 21.44 -6.82 13.54
C PRO A 14 22.88 -6.42 13.19
N GLY A 15 23.53 -5.68 14.12
CA GLY A 15 24.92 -5.25 13.95
C GLY A 15 25.13 -3.97 13.14
N MET A 16 24.07 -3.33 12.66
CA MET A 16 24.14 -2.04 11.97
C MET A 16 23.25 -0.98 12.66
N PRO A 17 23.63 0.30 12.60
CA PRO A 17 22.76 1.35 13.09
C PRO A 17 21.48 1.41 12.25
N PRO A 18 20.34 1.78 12.85
CA PRO A 18 19.12 2.00 12.10
C PRO A 18 19.33 3.05 11.00
N MET A 19 18.88 2.76 9.78
CA MET A 19 19.01 3.66 8.64
C MET A 19 17.63 4.03 8.12
N ALA A 20 17.41 5.31 7.87
CA ALA A 20 16.17 5.81 7.29
C ALA A 20 16.24 5.74 5.75
N MET A 21 15.26 5.11 5.14
CA MET A 21 15.04 5.14 3.71
C MET A 21 13.83 6.02 3.43
N THR A 22 13.93 6.92 2.45
CA THR A 22 12.84 7.81 2.06
C THR A 22 12.46 7.56 0.61
N THR A 23 11.16 7.39 0.35
CA THR A 23 10.61 7.36 -1.01
C THR A 23 9.68 8.56 -1.17
N ILE A 24 9.85 9.30 -2.26
CA ILE A 24 9.06 10.50 -2.58
C ILE A 24 8.43 10.29 -3.96
N PHE A 25 7.16 10.66 -4.11
CA PHE A 25 6.47 10.75 -5.39
C PHE A 25 5.79 12.12 -5.49
N ASP A 26 6.12 12.88 -6.55
CA ASP A 26 5.65 14.25 -6.77
C ASP A 26 4.42 14.35 -7.69
N GLY A 27 3.82 13.21 -8.01
CA GLY A 27 2.70 13.11 -8.94
C GLY A 27 3.11 12.78 -10.38
N GLN A 28 4.41 12.79 -10.69
CA GLN A 28 4.96 12.44 -12.00
C GLN A 28 6.15 11.50 -11.91
N LYS A 29 7.10 11.81 -11.03
CA LYS A 29 8.34 11.09 -10.82
C LYS A 29 8.47 10.61 -9.38
N ALA A 30 9.29 9.59 -9.20
CA ALA A 30 9.63 9.09 -7.89
C ALA A 30 11.14 9.19 -7.63
N TRP A 31 11.48 9.45 -6.37
CA TRP A 31 12.87 9.53 -5.89
C TRP A 31 13.02 8.66 -4.66
N MET A 32 14.25 8.19 -4.46
CA MET A 32 14.64 7.44 -3.28
C MET A 32 15.91 8.03 -2.66
N ILE A 33 15.90 8.14 -1.34
CA ILE A 33 17.11 8.35 -0.54
C ILE A 33 17.36 7.02 0.16
N ASN A 34 18.47 6.38 -0.17
CA ASN A 34 18.85 5.10 0.41
C ASN A 34 20.31 5.11 0.89
N PRO A 35 20.56 5.41 2.17
CA PRO A 35 21.91 5.45 2.73
C PRO A 35 22.66 4.13 2.64
N MET A 36 21.96 2.97 2.56
CA MET A 36 22.59 1.67 2.36
C MET A 36 23.26 1.53 0.99
N MET A 37 22.78 2.29 0.00
CA MET A 37 23.36 2.37 -1.34
C MET A 37 24.30 3.59 -1.48
N GLY A 38 24.62 4.27 -0.37
CA GLY A 38 25.48 5.46 -0.36
C GLY A 38 24.79 6.74 -0.82
N SER A 39 23.46 6.72 -0.99
CA SER A 39 22.69 7.89 -1.41
C SER A 39 22.18 8.67 -0.21
N THR A 40 22.67 9.90 -0.01
CA THR A 40 22.17 10.86 0.99
C THR A 40 21.28 11.94 0.38
N GLU A 41 21.22 11.99 -0.95
CA GLU A 41 20.41 12.92 -1.72
C GLU A 41 19.34 12.13 -2.49
N PRO A 42 18.18 12.76 -2.83
CA PRO A 42 17.15 12.12 -3.62
C PRO A 42 17.69 11.71 -5.00
N GLN A 43 17.56 10.42 -5.33
CA GLN A 43 17.89 9.90 -6.65
C GLN A 43 16.63 9.47 -7.36
N GLU A 44 16.45 9.89 -8.60
CA GLU A 44 15.32 9.49 -9.42
C GLU A 44 15.35 7.98 -9.65
N ILE A 45 14.24 7.30 -9.37
CA ILE A 45 14.11 5.86 -9.58
C ILE A 45 13.50 5.58 -10.97
N PRO A 46 13.82 4.43 -11.59
CA PRO A 46 13.31 4.07 -12.93
C PRO A 46 11.78 4.07 -13.00
N ASP A 47 11.22 4.35 -14.19
CA ASP A 47 9.78 4.46 -14.43
C ASP A 47 8.97 3.25 -13.98
N ALA A 48 9.53 2.05 -14.05
CA ALA A 48 8.84 0.84 -13.59
C ALA A 48 8.59 0.86 -12.06
N ASP A 49 9.56 1.35 -11.29
CA ASP A 49 9.45 1.48 -9.82
C ASP A 49 8.65 2.75 -9.45
N ALA A 50 8.71 3.79 -10.30
CA ALA A 50 7.88 4.98 -10.17
C ALA A 50 6.38 4.65 -10.32
N ALA A 51 6.01 3.72 -11.21
CA ALA A 51 4.64 3.24 -11.35
C ALA A 51 4.13 2.55 -10.07
N ALA A 52 4.98 1.79 -9.38
CA ALA A 52 4.65 1.20 -8.10
C ALA A 52 4.45 2.27 -7.01
N ALA A 53 5.31 3.30 -6.96
CA ALA A 53 5.17 4.43 -6.05
C ALA A 53 3.88 5.23 -6.31
N ALA A 54 3.52 5.46 -7.58
CA ALA A 54 2.28 6.12 -7.98
C ALA A 54 1.05 5.32 -7.55
N SER A 55 1.08 3.99 -7.71
CA SER A 55 0.00 3.10 -7.28
C SER A 55 -0.18 3.14 -5.75
N GLN A 56 0.91 3.13 -5.00
CA GLN A 56 0.88 3.23 -3.53
C GLN A 56 0.43 4.62 -3.04
N ALA A 57 0.73 5.67 -3.79
CA ALA A 57 0.30 7.03 -3.50
C ALA A 57 -1.20 7.25 -3.75
N SER A 58 -1.87 6.35 -4.51
CA SER A 58 -3.28 6.51 -4.84
C SER A 58 -4.19 6.19 -3.66
N PHE A 59 -4.88 7.19 -3.15
CA PHE A 59 -5.91 7.04 -2.09
C PHE A 59 -7.16 6.29 -2.58
N ASP A 60 -7.40 6.31 -3.88
CA ASP A 60 -8.65 5.83 -4.46
C ASP A 60 -8.81 4.31 -4.44
N GLY A 61 -7.74 3.57 -4.16
CA GLY A 61 -7.76 2.11 -4.25
C GLY A 61 -8.24 1.58 -5.61
N PRO A 62 -8.29 0.27 -5.81
CA PRO A 62 -8.65 -0.31 -7.11
C PRO A 62 -10.17 -0.31 -7.39
N LEU A 63 -11.01 -0.18 -6.36
CA LEU A 63 -12.47 -0.28 -6.48
C LEU A 63 -13.14 1.04 -6.88
N LEU A 64 -12.64 2.17 -6.39
CA LEU A 64 -13.23 3.48 -6.70
C LEU A 64 -13.02 3.81 -8.18
N ASN A 65 -14.12 4.07 -8.89
CA ASN A 65 -14.12 4.35 -10.33
C ASN A 65 -13.44 3.26 -11.18
N TYR A 66 -13.52 2.00 -10.76
CA TYR A 66 -12.80 0.87 -11.36
C TYR A 66 -13.01 0.76 -12.88
N LYS A 67 -14.24 1.02 -13.39
CA LYS A 67 -14.53 0.99 -14.84
C LYS A 67 -13.77 2.08 -15.59
N ALA A 68 -13.71 3.30 -15.04
CA ALA A 68 -12.98 4.40 -15.66
C ALA A 68 -11.46 4.16 -15.65
N LYS A 69 -10.97 3.42 -14.63
CA LYS A 69 -9.58 2.96 -14.54
C LYS A 69 -9.26 1.77 -15.46
N GLY A 70 -10.26 1.24 -16.19
CA GLY A 70 -10.09 0.08 -17.07
C GLY A 70 -9.97 -1.24 -16.30
N HIS A 71 -10.40 -1.28 -15.04
CA HIS A 71 -10.39 -2.49 -14.22
C HIS A 71 -11.69 -3.28 -14.39
N THR A 72 -11.63 -4.59 -14.17
CA THR A 72 -12.78 -5.48 -14.08
C THR A 72 -12.90 -5.99 -12.65
N VAL A 73 -14.11 -5.99 -12.12
CA VAL A 73 -14.40 -6.47 -10.75
C VAL A 73 -15.44 -7.59 -10.85
N GLU A 74 -15.13 -8.72 -10.24
CA GLU A 74 -15.96 -9.92 -10.18
C GLU A 74 -16.19 -10.32 -8.73
N LEU A 75 -17.45 -10.61 -8.36
CA LEU A 75 -17.75 -11.22 -7.08
C LEU A 75 -17.57 -12.75 -7.22
N VAL A 76 -16.51 -13.25 -6.59
CA VAL A 76 -16.21 -14.70 -6.57
C VAL A 76 -17.17 -15.45 -5.65
N GLY A 77 -17.50 -14.87 -4.50
CA GLY A 77 -18.44 -15.47 -3.56
C GLY A 77 -18.08 -15.18 -2.08
N PRO A 78 -18.71 -15.91 -1.16
CA PRO A 78 -18.39 -15.81 0.26
C PRO A 78 -17.03 -16.42 0.58
N SER A 79 -16.36 -15.88 1.59
CA SER A 79 -15.10 -16.37 2.11
C SER A 79 -15.02 -16.16 3.63
N THR A 80 -13.92 -16.60 4.25
CA THR A 80 -13.66 -16.38 5.68
C THR A 80 -12.21 -15.94 5.85
N VAL A 81 -12.00 -14.88 6.62
CA VAL A 81 -10.67 -14.37 6.98
C VAL A 81 -10.61 -14.17 8.48
N GLY A 82 -9.68 -14.84 9.16
CA GLY A 82 -9.54 -14.74 10.62
C GLY A 82 -10.82 -15.07 11.39
N GLY A 83 -11.66 -15.99 10.87
CA GLY A 83 -12.95 -16.37 11.47
C GLY A 83 -14.11 -15.40 11.14
N LYS A 84 -13.88 -14.30 10.44
CA LYS A 84 -14.91 -13.36 9.99
C LYS A 84 -15.43 -13.73 8.62
N LYS A 85 -16.75 -13.58 8.42
CA LYS A 85 -17.37 -13.72 7.09
C LYS A 85 -16.95 -12.57 6.19
N ALA A 86 -16.63 -12.87 4.95
CA ALA A 86 -16.18 -11.88 3.98
C ALA A 86 -16.77 -12.15 2.59
N HIS A 87 -16.85 -11.09 1.78
CA HIS A 87 -17.07 -11.17 0.35
C HIS A 87 -15.72 -11.19 -0.37
N HIS A 88 -15.51 -12.18 -1.23
CA HIS A 88 -14.31 -12.30 -2.04
C HIS A 88 -14.56 -11.65 -3.41
N LEU A 89 -13.80 -10.60 -3.70
CA LEU A 89 -13.78 -9.90 -4.97
C LEU A 89 -12.48 -10.21 -5.71
N LYS A 90 -12.58 -10.47 -7.00
CA LYS A 90 -11.44 -10.54 -7.93
C LYS A 90 -11.43 -9.28 -8.76
N ILE A 91 -10.28 -8.61 -8.80
CA ILE A 91 -10.06 -7.42 -9.60
C ILE A 91 -8.97 -7.72 -10.61
N THR A 92 -9.28 -7.54 -11.89
CA THR A 92 -8.27 -7.55 -12.94
C THR A 92 -8.02 -6.11 -13.33
N MET A 93 -6.80 -5.64 -13.07
CA MET A 93 -6.39 -4.27 -13.35
C MET A 93 -6.14 -4.06 -14.85
N ALA A 94 -6.02 -2.81 -15.30
CA ALA A 94 -5.78 -2.47 -16.70
C ALA A 94 -4.47 -3.07 -17.25
N ASP A 95 -3.44 -3.21 -16.40
CA ASP A 95 -2.15 -3.83 -16.70
C ASP A 95 -2.15 -5.36 -16.62
N LYS A 96 -3.33 -5.98 -16.40
CA LYS A 96 -3.56 -7.41 -16.22
C LYS A 96 -3.12 -7.97 -14.86
N THR A 97 -2.65 -7.14 -13.94
CA THR A 97 -2.43 -7.57 -12.56
C THR A 97 -3.75 -8.04 -11.94
N VAL A 98 -3.72 -9.16 -11.26
CA VAL A 98 -4.87 -9.72 -10.56
C VAL A 98 -4.72 -9.48 -9.06
N GLN A 99 -5.77 -8.90 -8.47
CA GLN A 99 -5.89 -8.72 -7.03
C GLN A 99 -7.16 -9.38 -6.51
N HIS A 100 -7.08 -9.97 -5.34
CA HIS A 100 -8.21 -10.50 -4.61
C HIS A 100 -8.41 -9.69 -3.34
N LEU A 101 -9.61 -9.15 -3.15
CA LEU A 101 -9.99 -8.44 -1.93
C LEU A 101 -10.99 -9.26 -1.14
N HIS A 102 -10.80 -9.34 0.15
CA HIS A 102 -11.75 -9.96 1.08
C HIS A 102 -12.31 -8.86 1.98
N ILE A 103 -13.56 -8.52 1.76
CA ILE A 103 -14.27 -7.44 2.45
C ILE A 103 -15.15 -8.05 3.54
N ASP A 104 -15.04 -7.59 4.76
CA ASP A 104 -15.87 -7.99 5.90
C ASP A 104 -17.35 -7.79 5.54
N ALA A 105 -18.13 -8.86 5.66
CA ALA A 105 -19.53 -8.86 5.25
C ALA A 105 -20.43 -7.99 6.14
N ASP A 106 -20.02 -7.73 7.39
CA ASP A 106 -20.81 -6.97 8.35
C ASP A 106 -20.41 -5.48 8.36
N THR A 107 -19.11 -5.18 8.22
CA THR A 107 -18.60 -3.82 8.39
C THR A 107 -18.16 -3.15 7.10
N GLY A 108 -17.94 -3.92 6.03
CA GLY A 108 -17.46 -3.40 4.75
C GLY A 108 -15.97 -3.03 4.72
N VAL A 109 -15.21 -3.29 5.79
CA VAL A 109 -13.78 -3.04 5.78
C VAL A 109 -13.02 -4.16 5.07
N GLU A 110 -11.87 -3.85 4.51
CA GLU A 110 -11.00 -4.83 3.88
C GLU A 110 -10.26 -5.65 4.94
N LEU A 111 -10.39 -6.97 4.92
CA LEU A 111 -9.72 -7.86 5.85
C LEU A 111 -8.42 -8.41 5.28
N LYS A 112 -8.40 -8.65 3.97
CA LYS A 112 -7.25 -9.26 3.30
C LYS A 112 -7.21 -8.84 1.82
N MET A 113 -6.02 -8.56 1.35
CA MET A 113 -5.70 -8.39 -0.06
C MET A 113 -4.68 -9.44 -0.48
N VAL A 114 -4.86 -10.01 -1.67
CA VAL A 114 -3.89 -10.90 -2.30
C VAL A 114 -3.56 -10.36 -3.68
N ILE A 115 -2.28 -10.20 -3.99
CA ILE A 115 -1.80 -9.79 -5.31
C ILE A 115 -1.09 -10.99 -5.93
N GLU A 116 -1.53 -11.39 -7.12
CA GLU A 116 -0.86 -12.42 -7.90
C GLU A 116 0.37 -11.83 -8.61
N THR A 117 1.51 -12.45 -8.42
CA THR A 117 2.77 -12.07 -9.08
C THR A 117 3.41 -13.29 -9.75
N PRO A 118 4.32 -13.11 -10.73
CA PRO A 118 5.05 -14.23 -11.32
C PRO A 118 5.85 -15.07 -10.31
N ALA A 119 6.23 -14.48 -9.18
CA ALA A 119 6.98 -15.13 -8.10
C ALA A 119 6.07 -15.80 -7.04
N GLY A 120 4.75 -15.83 -7.27
CA GLY A 120 3.74 -16.31 -6.32
C GLY A 120 2.85 -15.19 -5.82
N SER A 121 1.95 -15.50 -4.90
CA SER A 121 1.04 -14.51 -4.33
C SER A 121 1.65 -13.81 -3.13
N VAL A 122 1.40 -12.50 -3.04
CA VAL A 122 1.68 -11.68 -1.85
C VAL A 122 0.35 -11.38 -1.17
N GLU A 123 0.24 -11.72 0.09
CA GLU A 123 -0.96 -11.52 0.90
C GLU A 123 -0.73 -10.41 1.93
N THR A 124 -1.68 -9.51 2.08
CA THR A 124 -1.68 -8.50 3.12
C THR A 124 -2.96 -8.63 3.94
N GLU A 125 -2.83 -8.95 5.21
CA GLU A 125 -3.95 -8.97 6.17
C GLU A 125 -4.00 -7.65 6.92
N MET A 126 -5.22 -7.08 7.06
CA MET A 126 -5.49 -5.82 7.72
C MET A 126 -6.33 -6.03 8.95
N SER A 127 -5.94 -5.41 10.06
CA SER A 127 -6.61 -5.56 11.35
C SER A 127 -6.39 -4.34 12.24
N ASP A 128 -6.87 -4.39 13.49
CA ASP A 128 -6.83 -3.27 14.44
C ASP A 128 -7.43 -1.98 13.83
N TYR A 129 -8.64 -2.11 13.28
CA TYR A 129 -9.35 -0.99 12.68
C TYR A 129 -9.78 0.02 13.75
N LYS A 130 -9.44 1.28 13.54
CA LYS A 130 -9.88 2.42 14.35
C LYS A 130 -10.53 3.45 13.46
N VAL A 131 -11.52 4.15 13.99
CA VAL A 131 -12.19 5.22 13.26
C VAL A 131 -11.36 6.51 13.42
N VAL A 132 -10.92 7.05 12.29
CA VAL A 132 -10.22 8.34 12.22
C VAL A 132 -11.06 9.27 11.35
N ASP A 133 -11.53 10.37 11.89
CA ASP A 133 -12.42 11.33 11.22
C ASP A 133 -13.60 10.67 10.48
N GLY A 134 -14.20 9.65 11.09
CA GLY A 134 -15.34 8.93 10.54
C GLY A 134 -14.98 7.80 9.56
N VAL A 135 -13.69 7.61 9.24
CA VAL A 135 -13.22 6.59 8.31
C VAL A 135 -12.55 5.43 9.08
N PRO A 136 -12.96 4.16 8.89
CA PRO A 136 -12.27 3.03 9.48
C PRO A 136 -10.92 2.81 8.80
N MET A 137 -9.84 2.93 9.57
CA MET A 137 -8.46 2.77 9.09
C MET A 137 -7.76 1.61 9.81
N PRO A 138 -7.08 0.69 9.09
CA PRO A 138 -6.33 -0.39 9.70
C PRO A 138 -5.09 0.17 10.41
N HIS A 139 -4.78 -0.33 11.60
CA HIS A 139 -3.58 0.03 12.36
C HIS A 139 -2.57 -1.11 12.43
N LEU A 140 -2.93 -2.28 11.92
CA LEU A 140 -2.02 -3.41 11.78
C LEU A 140 -2.16 -4.03 10.40
N MET A 141 -1.04 -4.13 9.68
CA MET A 141 -0.94 -4.85 8.42
C MET A 141 0.15 -5.91 8.50
N LYS A 142 -0.17 -7.12 8.05
CA LYS A 142 0.80 -8.24 7.97
C LYS A 142 0.93 -8.67 6.53
N VAL A 143 2.15 -8.64 6.03
CA VAL A 143 2.48 -9.08 4.68
C VAL A 143 3.06 -10.49 4.74
N MET A 144 2.50 -11.38 3.93
CA MET A 144 2.91 -12.77 3.83
C MET A 144 3.17 -13.13 2.37
N GLN A 145 4.12 -14.03 2.14
CA GLN A 145 4.39 -14.62 0.84
C GLN A 145 4.64 -16.12 1.02
N GLY A 146 3.89 -16.94 0.27
CA GLY A 146 3.98 -18.38 0.38
C GLY A 146 3.72 -18.93 1.81
N GLY A 147 2.86 -18.25 2.59
CA GLY A 147 2.57 -18.60 3.97
C GLY A 147 3.62 -18.15 4.99
N THR A 148 4.70 -17.50 4.55
CA THR A 148 5.75 -16.97 5.42
C THR A 148 5.52 -15.48 5.67
N ALA A 149 5.59 -15.06 6.94
CA ALA A 149 5.50 -13.64 7.29
C ALA A 149 6.76 -12.91 6.82
N MET A 150 6.56 -11.89 5.97
CA MET A 150 7.64 -11.07 5.41
C MET A 150 7.79 -9.75 6.18
N ALA A 151 6.66 -9.15 6.57
CA ALA A 151 6.66 -7.89 7.28
C ALA A 151 5.40 -7.73 8.15
N GLU A 152 5.54 -6.98 9.23
CA GLU A 152 4.42 -6.49 10.02
C GLU A 152 4.57 -4.97 10.16
N MET A 153 3.51 -4.24 9.80
CA MET A 153 3.46 -2.79 9.92
C MET A 153 2.40 -2.41 10.95
N ARG A 154 2.83 -1.63 11.95
CA ARG A 154 1.94 -1.03 12.94
C ARG A 154 1.87 0.46 12.74
N ILE A 155 0.67 0.98 12.54
CA ILE A 155 0.44 2.41 12.35
C ILE A 155 0.07 3.00 13.71
N SER A 156 0.93 3.86 14.23
CA SER A 156 0.73 4.49 15.55
C SER A 156 -0.27 5.64 15.48
N LYS A 157 -0.26 6.40 14.38
CA LYS A 157 -1.09 7.60 14.22
C LYS A 157 -1.46 7.80 12.75
N ILE A 158 -2.72 8.19 12.52
CA ILE A 158 -3.24 8.65 11.24
C ILE A 158 -3.91 9.99 11.48
N GLU A 159 -3.66 10.97 10.65
CA GLU A 159 -4.28 12.29 10.66
C GLU A 159 -4.67 12.66 9.23
N PHE A 160 -5.86 13.23 9.06
CA PHE A 160 -6.33 13.74 7.78
C PHE A 160 -6.30 15.26 7.76
N ASN A 161 -6.20 15.82 6.57
CA ASN A 161 -6.32 17.26 6.33
C ASN A 161 -5.37 18.14 7.15
N VAL A 162 -4.22 17.59 7.56
CA VAL A 162 -3.18 18.38 8.21
C VAL A 162 -2.44 19.25 7.19
N PRO A 163 -2.01 20.46 7.56
CA PRO A 163 -1.18 21.27 6.67
C PRO A 163 0.18 20.60 6.48
N ILE A 164 0.54 20.35 5.22
CA ILE A 164 1.84 19.76 4.85
C ILE A 164 2.51 20.68 3.86
N ASP A 165 3.80 20.96 4.07
CA ASP A 165 4.59 21.76 3.14
C ASP A 165 4.86 20.98 1.86
N ASP A 166 4.47 21.54 0.71
CA ASP A 166 4.69 20.94 -0.62
C ASP A 166 6.18 20.70 -0.92
N ALA A 167 7.08 21.42 -0.24
CA ALA A 167 8.52 21.18 -0.35
C ALA A 167 8.94 19.78 0.09
N MET A 168 8.17 19.13 0.97
CA MET A 168 8.43 17.75 1.42
C MET A 168 8.29 16.71 0.32
N PHE A 169 7.57 17.03 -0.76
CA PHE A 169 7.33 16.13 -1.90
C PHE A 169 8.22 16.39 -3.10
N LYS A 170 9.21 17.28 -2.99
CA LYS A 170 10.15 17.58 -4.06
C LYS A 170 11.38 16.68 -3.96
N GLY A 171 11.73 16.06 -5.08
CA GLY A 171 12.97 15.29 -5.21
C GLY A 171 14.22 16.17 -5.40
N LYS A 172 14.02 17.44 -5.72
CA LYS A 172 15.06 18.46 -5.85
C LYS A 172 14.50 19.82 -5.48
#